data_4261c1a049afdc4c09035abd0762c55f
#
_entry.id   4261c1a049afdc4c09035abd0762c55f
#
_cell.length_a   1.000
_cell.length_b   1.000
_cell.length_c   1.000
_cell.angle_alpha   90.00
_cell.angle_beta   90.00
_cell.angle_gamma   90.00
#
_symmetry.space_group_name_H-M   'P 1'
#
loop_
_entity.id
_entity.type
_entity.pdbx_description
1 polymer ?
#
loop_
_entity_poly.entity_id
_entity_poly.type
_entity_poly.pdbx_seq_one_letter_code
_entity_poly.pdbx_strand_id
1 'polypeptide(L)'
;FTYYWAPTGLMGKVDLVRLTEPKFDSDCWNNMSAVVEDIKANGAEAYKKSCACEYRDMALTKSVLTDWAKANPAETAFLEKYTIPTATVNKMLAFYEDESDGDMELTAKQFLKTEAMWKSWVPADVAKKVTAAL
;
A
#
# COMPACT_ATOMS: atom_id res chain seq x y z
N PHE A 1 -6.05 -0.80 -21.04
CA PHE A 1 -7.12 -0.81 -20.05
C PHE A 1 -6.90 -1.98 -19.10
N THR A 2 -6.78 -1.72 -17.79
CA THR A 2 -6.53 -2.75 -16.80
C THR A 2 -7.30 -2.46 -15.52
N TYR A 3 -7.61 -3.50 -14.76
CA TYR A 3 -8.09 -3.44 -13.38
C TYR A 3 -6.99 -4.00 -12.49
N TYR A 4 -6.54 -3.22 -11.51
CA TYR A 4 -5.45 -3.64 -10.65
C TYR A 4 -5.52 -2.99 -9.25
N TRP A 5 -4.80 -3.57 -8.30
CA TRP A 5 -4.70 -3.09 -6.92
C TRP A 5 -3.43 -2.29 -6.71
N ALA A 6 -3.49 -1.27 -5.86
CA ALA A 6 -2.32 -0.55 -5.39
C ALA A 6 -2.04 -0.92 -3.90
N PRO A 7 -0.76 -1.03 -3.50
CA PRO A 7 0.45 -0.83 -4.29
C PRO A 7 0.81 -2.04 -5.18
N THR A 8 1.50 -1.78 -6.30
CA THR A 8 1.97 -2.83 -7.23
C THR A 8 3.17 -2.34 -8.04
N GLY A 9 4.07 -3.27 -8.43
CA GLY A 9 5.19 -2.98 -9.33
C GLY A 9 4.74 -2.40 -10.66
N LEU A 10 3.62 -2.85 -11.22
CA LEU A 10 3.07 -2.29 -12.46
C LEU A 10 2.89 -0.77 -12.40
N MET A 11 2.35 -0.25 -11.29
CA MET A 11 2.16 1.20 -11.11
C MET A 11 3.47 1.96 -10.84
N GLY A 12 4.55 1.25 -10.56
CA GLY A 12 5.90 1.82 -10.50
C GLY A 12 6.61 1.87 -11.86
N LYS A 13 6.19 1.02 -12.80
CA LYS A 13 6.81 0.85 -14.13
C LYS A 13 6.17 1.70 -15.22
N VAL A 14 4.86 1.91 -15.13
CA VAL A 14 4.08 2.60 -16.17
C VAL A 14 3.24 3.73 -15.60
N ASP A 15 3.11 4.79 -16.37
CA ASP A 15 2.24 5.92 -16.03
C ASP A 15 0.79 5.55 -16.37
N LEU A 16 -0.01 5.32 -15.34
CA LEU A 16 -1.41 4.95 -15.46
C LEU A 16 -2.31 6.08 -14.97
N VAL A 17 -3.33 6.38 -15.75
CA VAL A 17 -4.41 7.30 -15.35
C VAL A 17 -5.54 6.49 -14.74
N ARG A 18 -5.84 6.76 -13.46
CA ARG A 18 -7.01 6.17 -12.80
C ARG A 18 -8.28 6.78 -13.39
N LEU A 19 -9.18 5.92 -13.85
CA LEU A 19 -10.53 6.33 -14.24
C LEU A 19 -11.35 6.65 -12.99
N THR A 20 -12.09 7.76 -13.03
CA THR A 20 -12.94 8.17 -11.92
C THR A 20 -14.16 7.29 -11.84
N GLU A 21 -14.39 6.71 -10.69
CA GLU A 21 -15.59 5.96 -10.34
C GLU A 21 -16.43 6.78 -9.35
N PRO A 22 -17.74 6.51 -9.22
CA PRO A 22 -18.53 7.06 -8.12
C PRO A 22 -17.87 6.71 -6.78
N LYS A 23 -17.90 7.64 -5.82
CA LYS A 23 -17.28 7.41 -4.50
C LYS A 23 -17.88 6.19 -3.81
N PHE A 24 -17.08 5.60 -2.91
CA PHE A 24 -17.53 4.49 -2.07
C PHE A 24 -18.83 4.86 -1.34
N ASP A 25 -19.80 3.98 -1.46
CA ASP A 25 -21.07 4.02 -0.76
C ASP A 25 -21.38 2.63 -0.17
N SER A 26 -21.67 2.57 1.13
CA SER A 26 -21.85 1.29 1.83
C SER A 26 -23.05 0.49 1.35
N ASP A 27 -24.15 1.19 1.01
CA ASP A 27 -25.39 0.54 0.57
C ASP A 27 -25.22 -0.01 -0.85
N CYS A 28 -24.57 0.76 -1.72
CA CYS A 28 -24.17 0.30 -3.04
C CYS A 28 -23.22 -0.90 -2.95
N TRP A 29 -22.22 -0.85 -2.09
CA TRP A 29 -21.27 -1.96 -1.89
C TRP A 29 -21.96 -3.25 -1.46
N ASN A 30 -22.87 -3.16 -0.49
CA ASN A 30 -23.65 -4.29 -0.02
C ASN A 30 -24.60 -4.83 -1.11
N ASN A 31 -25.21 -3.93 -1.89
CA ASN A 31 -26.04 -4.30 -3.03
C ASN A 31 -25.21 -5.04 -4.10
N MET A 32 -24.02 -4.57 -4.46
CA MET A 32 -23.14 -5.24 -5.43
C MET A 32 -22.75 -6.65 -4.95
N SER A 33 -22.49 -6.83 -3.67
CA SER A 33 -22.17 -8.14 -3.10
C SER A 33 -23.34 -9.13 -3.27
N ALA A 34 -24.57 -8.68 -3.05
CA ALA A 34 -25.77 -9.49 -3.28
C ALA A 34 -25.99 -9.78 -4.78
N VAL A 35 -25.73 -8.79 -5.64
CA VAL A 35 -25.85 -8.93 -7.11
C VAL A 35 -24.84 -9.94 -7.65
N VAL A 36 -23.63 -10.06 -7.09
CA VAL A 36 -22.66 -11.08 -7.52
C VAL A 36 -23.22 -12.50 -7.32
N GLU A 37 -23.88 -12.76 -6.21
CA GLU A 37 -24.52 -14.06 -5.98
C GLU A 37 -25.72 -14.28 -6.93
N ASP A 38 -26.49 -13.24 -7.21
CA ASP A 38 -27.61 -13.30 -8.16
C ASP A 38 -27.11 -13.55 -9.61
N ILE A 39 -25.99 -12.93 -10.01
CA ILE A 39 -25.36 -13.19 -11.30
C ILE A 39 -24.93 -14.65 -11.45
N LYS A 40 -24.35 -15.24 -10.40
CA LYS A 40 -23.99 -16.66 -10.40
C LYS A 40 -25.16 -17.59 -10.60
N ALA A 41 -26.31 -17.23 -10.00
CA ALA A 41 -27.53 -18.02 -10.06
C ALA A 41 -28.36 -17.78 -11.36
N ASN A 42 -28.47 -16.53 -11.80
CA ASN A 42 -29.43 -16.06 -12.79
C ASN A 42 -28.81 -15.39 -14.03
N GLY A 43 -27.47 -15.33 -14.11
CA GLY A 43 -26.76 -14.79 -15.27
C GLY A 43 -26.70 -13.25 -15.32
N ALA A 44 -26.21 -12.73 -16.45
CA ALA A 44 -25.82 -11.33 -16.61
C ALA A 44 -26.98 -10.30 -16.51
N GLU A 45 -28.23 -10.71 -16.61
CA GLU A 45 -29.38 -9.79 -16.48
C GLU A 45 -29.47 -9.18 -15.06
N ALA A 46 -28.99 -9.92 -14.04
CA ALA A 46 -28.92 -9.40 -12.67
C ALA A 46 -27.99 -8.19 -12.54
N TYR A 47 -26.95 -8.11 -13.38
CA TYR A 47 -25.97 -7.01 -13.39
C TYR A 47 -26.63 -5.64 -13.68
N LYS A 48 -27.67 -5.58 -14.51
CA LYS A 48 -28.37 -4.36 -14.88
C LYS A 48 -29.05 -3.65 -13.69
N LYS A 49 -29.20 -4.35 -12.56
CA LYS A 49 -29.80 -3.84 -11.32
C LYS A 49 -28.77 -3.31 -10.33
N SER A 50 -27.48 -3.46 -10.63
CA SER A 50 -26.45 -3.01 -9.72
C SER A 50 -26.19 -1.51 -9.81
N CYS A 51 -25.76 -0.91 -8.71
CA CYS A 51 -25.11 0.38 -8.69
C CYS A 51 -23.62 0.21 -8.96
N ALA A 52 -22.89 1.31 -9.13
CA ALA A 52 -21.43 1.33 -9.23
C ALA A 52 -20.85 2.25 -8.16
N CYS A 53 -19.81 1.81 -7.47
CA CYS A 53 -19.00 2.65 -6.59
C CYS A 53 -17.57 2.12 -6.54
N GLU A 54 -16.62 3.01 -6.20
CA GLU A 54 -15.23 2.63 -6.00
C GLU A 54 -15.06 1.69 -4.79
N TYR A 55 -13.95 0.97 -4.77
CA TYR A 55 -13.53 0.23 -3.59
C TYR A 55 -13.21 1.17 -2.44
N ARG A 56 -13.52 0.74 -1.22
CA ARG A 56 -13.13 1.45 -0.01
C ARG A 56 -11.62 1.47 0.12
N ASP A 57 -11.05 2.65 0.35
CA ASP A 57 -9.66 2.76 0.75
C ASP A 57 -9.45 2.11 2.12
N MET A 58 -8.49 1.20 2.20
CA MET A 58 -8.14 0.50 3.44
C MET A 58 -6.77 0.95 3.92
N ALA A 59 -6.75 1.68 5.03
CA ALA A 59 -5.50 2.05 5.67
C ALA A 59 -4.84 0.81 6.30
N LEU A 60 -3.56 0.58 5.99
CA LEU A 60 -2.74 -0.39 6.70
C LEU A 60 -2.31 0.20 8.03
N THR A 61 -2.68 -0.48 9.12
CA THR A 61 -2.33 -0.07 10.48
C THR A 61 -1.24 -0.97 11.06
N LYS A 62 -0.46 -0.39 11.96
CA LYS A 62 0.56 -1.11 12.74
C LYS A 62 0.02 -1.36 14.13
N SER A 63 0.21 -2.56 14.65
CA SER A 63 -0.23 -2.93 16.00
C SER A 63 0.89 -3.62 16.74
N VAL A 64 1.05 -3.27 18.02
CA VAL A 64 1.98 -3.90 18.95
C VAL A 64 1.27 -4.20 20.27
N LEU A 65 1.79 -5.14 21.04
CA LEU A 65 1.29 -5.40 22.40
C LEU A 65 1.55 -4.18 23.30
N THR A 66 0.58 -3.82 24.12
CA THR A 66 0.66 -2.65 25.01
C THR A 66 1.89 -2.70 25.93
N ASP A 67 2.18 -3.87 26.52
CA ASP A 67 3.32 -4.00 27.41
C ASP A 67 4.65 -3.98 26.68
N TRP A 68 4.69 -4.49 25.43
CA TRP A 68 5.87 -4.36 24.59
C TRP A 68 6.13 -2.87 24.25
N ALA A 69 5.09 -2.11 23.89
CA ALA A 69 5.22 -0.68 23.61
C ALA A 69 5.77 0.11 24.80
N LYS A 70 5.32 -0.19 26.02
CA LYS A 70 5.84 0.42 27.25
C LYS A 70 7.31 0.07 27.51
N ALA A 71 7.69 -1.16 27.24
CA ALA A 71 9.06 -1.65 27.45
C ALA A 71 10.04 -1.15 26.36
N ASN A 72 9.54 -0.77 25.17
CA ASN A 72 10.34 -0.41 24.00
C ASN A 72 9.89 0.94 23.39
N PRO A 73 10.07 2.06 24.13
CA PRO A 73 9.54 3.35 23.71
C PRO A 73 10.22 3.93 22.46
N ALA A 74 11.50 3.62 22.22
CA ALA A 74 12.22 4.10 21.05
C ALA A 74 11.73 3.41 19.76
N GLU A 75 11.54 2.11 19.82
CA GLU A 75 11.00 1.30 18.72
C GLU A 75 9.53 1.65 18.44
N THR A 76 8.76 1.91 19.49
CA THR A 76 7.38 2.39 19.37
C THR A 76 7.33 3.72 18.65
N ALA A 77 8.16 4.67 19.03
CA ALA A 77 8.25 5.99 18.36
C ALA A 77 8.69 5.87 16.88
N PHE A 78 9.56 4.91 16.55
CA PHE A 78 9.89 4.59 15.18
C PHE A 78 8.67 4.06 14.42
N LEU A 79 7.97 3.06 14.97
CA LEU A 79 6.79 2.46 14.32
C LEU A 79 5.66 3.47 14.13
N GLU A 80 5.47 4.42 15.04
CA GLU A 80 4.49 5.50 14.90
C GLU A 80 4.80 6.41 13.71
N LYS A 81 6.07 6.73 13.50
CA LYS A 81 6.53 7.60 12.40
C LYS A 81 6.67 6.88 11.07
N TYR A 82 6.91 5.57 11.09
CA TYR A 82 7.14 4.79 9.88
C TYR A 82 5.91 4.81 8.97
N THR A 83 6.02 5.54 7.87
CA THR A 83 4.96 5.65 6.86
C THR A 83 5.60 5.81 5.49
N ILE A 84 5.22 4.95 4.55
CA ILE A 84 5.69 5.00 3.17
C ILE A 84 4.49 5.29 2.26
N PRO A 85 4.53 6.37 1.46
CA PRO A 85 3.48 6.65 0.48
C PRO A 85 3.34 5.53 -0.57
N THR A 86 2.13 5.26 -1.01
CA THR A 86 1.84 4.24 -2.03
C THR A 86 2.70 4.39 -3.28
N ALA A 87 2.93 5.63 -3.74
CA ALA A 87 3.79 5.89 -4.90
C ALA A 87 5.24 5.41 -4.69
N THR A 88 5.79 5.60 -3.48
CA THR A 88 7.13 5.09 -3.12
C THR A 88 7.14 3.56 -3.06
N VAL A 89 6.10 2.95 -2.50
CA VAL A 89 5.98 1.47 -2.48
C VAL A 89 5.91 0.91 -3.91
N ASN A 90 5.15 1.53 -4.79
CA ASN A 90 5.08 1.12 -6.20
C ASN A 90 6.46 1.15 -6.87
N LYS A 91 7.25 2.21 -6.67
CA LYS A 91 8.62 2.30 -7.19
C LYS A 91 9.55 1.22 -6.62
N MET A 92 9.43 0.95 -5.33
CA MET A 92 10.22 -0.11 -4.68
C MET A 92 9.85 -1.49 -5.23
N LEU A 93 8.57 -1.76 -5.46
CA LEU A 93 8.12 -3.03 -6.05
C LEU A 93 8.59 -3.17 -7.50
N ALA A 94 8.60 -2.08 -8.28
CA ALA A 94 9.14 -2.09 -9.63
C ALA A 94 10.66 -2.39 -9.63
N PHE A 95 11.43 -1.74 -8.74
CA PHE A 95 12.85 -2.01 -8.56
C PHE A 95 13.10 -3.46 -8.11
N TYR A 96 12.31 -3.96 -7.17
CA TYR A 96 12.37 -5.33 -6.70
C TYR A 96 12.22 -6.35 -7.83
N GLU A 97 11.28 -6.12 -8.73
CA GLU A 97 10.99 -7.03 -9.84
C GLU A 97 11.99 -6.91 -11.00
N ASP A 98 12.41 -5.69 -11.36
CA ASP A 98 13.14 -5.44 -12.62
C ASP A 98 14.64 -5.26 -12.43
N GLU A 99 15.11 -4.79 -11.27
CA GLU A 99 16.50 -4.39 -11.07
C GLU A 99 17.21 -5.20 -9.99
N SER A 100 16.47 -5.68 -8.97
CA SER A 100 17.08 -6.46 -7.89
C SER A 100 16.92 -7.97 -8.04
N ASP A 101 16.28 -8.45 -9.09
CA ASP A 101 16.00 -9.88 -9.32
C ASP A 101 15.31 -10.54 -8.10
N GLY A 102 14.39 -9.81 -7.45
CA GLY A 102 13.69 -10.28 -6.27
C GLY A 102 14.50 -10.18 -4.96
N ASP A 103 15.61 -9.46 -4.93
CA ASP A 103 16.42 -9.26 -3.72
C ASP A 103 15.81 -8.12 -2.86
N MET A 104 15.21 -8.51 -1.72
CA MET A 104 14.63 -7.58 -0.77
C MET A 104 15.67 -6.75 -0.02
N GLU A 105 16.87 -7.28 0.24
CA GLU A 105 17.93 -6.54 0.92
C GLU A 105 18.46 -5.43 0.02
N LEU A 106 18.70 -5.74 -1.26
CA LEU A 106 19.10 -4.75 -2.26
C LEU A 106 18.03 -3.68 -2.43
N THR A 107 16.76 -4.07 -2.48
CA THR A 107 15.62 -3.15 -2.57
C THR A 107 15.54 -2.23 -1.34
N ALA A 108 15.72 -2.76 -0.14
CA ALA A 108 15.74 -1.96 1.09
C ALA A 108 16.91 -0.97 1.12
N LYS A 109 18.12 -1.41 0.69
CA LYS A 109 19.28 -0.52 0.56
C LYS A 109 19.04 0.58 -0.46
N GLN A 110 18.42 0.27 -1.59
CA GLN A 110 18.04 1.25 -2.61
C GLN A 110 17.09 2.30 -2.02
N PHE A 111 16.04 1.88 -1.30
CA PHE A 111 15.14 2.79 -0.61
C PHE A 111 15.90 3.73 0.35
N LEU A 112 16.77 3.19 1.20
CA LEU A 112 17.52 3.98 2.17
C LEU A 112 18.49 4.98 1.50
N LYS A 113 19.01 4.67 0.30
CA LYS A 113 19.88 5.56 -0.49
C LYS A 113 19.11 6.68 -1.18
N THR A 114 17.96 6.37 -1.76
CA THR A 114 17.23 7.30 -2.65
C THR A 114 16.16 8.13 -1.92
N GLU A 115 15.58 7.60 -0.86
CA GLU A 115 14.51 8.27 -0.12
C GLU A 115 15.05 8.92 1.16
N ALA A 116 14.68 10.18 1.39
CA ALA A 116 15.11 10.90 2.59
C ALA A 116 14.15 10.76 3.78
N MET A 117 12.92 10.31 3.54
CA MET A 117 11.83 10.30 4.54
C MET A 117 12.17 9.46 5.78
N TRP A 118 12.87 8.34 5.61
CA TRP A 118 13.23 7.45 6.71
C TRP A 118 14.09 8.12 7.78
N LYS A 119 14.86 9.18 7.41
CA LYS A 119 15.71 9.92 8.36
C LYS A 119 14.90 10.61 9.44
N SER A 120 13.64 10.92 9.20
CA SER A 120 12.73 11.51 10.18
C SER A 120 12.12 10.48 11.16
N TRP A 121 12.24 9.18 10.86
CA TRP A 121 11.69 8.12 11.70
C TRP A 121 12.59 7.74 12.86
N VAL A 122 13.88 8.10 12.77
CA VAL A 122 14.90 7.72 13.73
C VAL A 122 15.63 8.95 14.29
N PRO A 123 16.32 8.84 15.44
CA PRO A 123 17.19 9.90 15.94
C PRO A 123 18.30 10.26 14.93
N ALA A 124 18.76 11.52 14.96
CA ALA A 124 19.72 12.05 14.00
C ALA A 124 21.07 11.30 13.98
N ASP A 125 21.54 10.82 15.13
CA ASP A 125 22.75 10.04 15.26
C ASP A 125 22.59 8.65 14.62
N VAL A 126 21.42 8.02 14.76
CA VAL A 126 21.06 6.76 14.09
C VAL A 126 21.02 6.96 12.58
N ALA A 127 20.37 8.03 12.11
CA ALA A 127 20.31 8.35 10.69
C ALA A 127 21.72 8.54 10.09
N LYS A 128 22.63 9.20 10.80
CA LYS A 128 24.04 9.33 10.38
C LYS A 128 24.76 7.99 10.28
N LYS A 129 24.60 7.10 11.27
CA LYS A 129 25.21 5.76 11.27
C LYS A 129 24.70 4.92 10.09
N VAL A 130 23.37 4.90 9.85
CA VAL A 130 22.77 4.19 8.72
C VAL A 130 23.30 4.75 7.39
N THR A 131 23.31 6.09 7.24
CA THR A 131 23.82 6.71 6.00
C THR A 131 25.30 6.38 5.74
N ALA A 132 26.13 6.25 6.79
CA ALA A 132 27.53 5.90 6.64
C ALA A 132 27.76 4.41 6.31
N ALA A 133 26.76 3.54 6.54
CA ALA A 133 26.83 2.10 6.28
C ALA A 133 26.25 1.71 4.90
N LEU A 134 25.62 2.63 4.17
CA LEU A 134 25.02 2.43 2.84
C LEU A 134 26.03 2.65 1.71
#